data_7bc0217d962532ccec75395c5dbaf1a4
#
_entry.id   7bc0217d962532ccec75395c5dbaf1a4
#
_cell.length_a   1.000
_cell.length_b   1.000
_cell.length_c   1.000
_cell.angle_alpha   90.00
_cell.angle_beta   90.00
_cell.angle_gamma   90.00
#
_symmetry.space_group_name_H-M   'P 1'
#
loop_
_entity.id
_entity.type
_entity.pdbx_description
1 polymer ?
#
loop_
_entity_poly.entity_id
_entity_poly.type
_entity_poly.pdbx_seq_one_letter_code
_entity_poly.pdbx_strand_id
1 'polypeptide(L)'
;TSALRIVYEHDGFPFGLHNFAAYYKLNGKEKKFTNRCIFRNNLGGPVETLDRVTGEIPMQNGLLSRDGWYVIDDERSDLLVDGWLCPRDTKSHVQDQYCFVYGNNYKAALADLGAISGRVPMTRKYIHGVWYCRYWDYTSEEFLSIIDGYEENDFPLDNLVFDMGWHTYDARIGTGHAGSRSWTGYTWERKRIPDPGALIAEVHRRGVTVSLNDHPHDGIRPHEEM
;
A
#
# COMPACT_ATOMS: atom_id res chain seq x y z
N THR A 1 -2.26 -34.42 -1.16
CA THR A 1 -0.82 -34.57 -1.38
C THR A 1 -0.17 -35.27 -0.19
N SER A 2 1.09 -35.69 -0.32
CA SER A 2 1.86 -36.26 0.82
C SER A 2 2.15 -35.24 1.93
N ALA A 3 2.05 -33.95 1.63
CA ALA A 3 2.33 -32.87 2.55
C ALA A 3 1.09 -32.28 3.24
N LEU A 4 -0.08 -32.38 2.59
CA LEU A 4 -1.33 -31.76 3.05
C LEU A 4 -2.52 -32.70 2.80
N ARG A 5 -3.33 -32.92 3.83
CA ARG A 5 -4.61 -33.59 3.77
C ARG A 5 -5.71 -32.66 4.27
N ILE A 6 -6.66 -32.33 3.42
CA ILE A 6 -7.83 -31.53 3.77
C ILE A 6 -9.00 -32.50 4.01
N VAL A 7 -9.74 -32.23 5.05
CA VAL A 7 -11.00 -32.91 5.40
C VAL A 7 -12.08 -31.83 5.50
N TYR A 8 -13.10 -31.97 4.68
CA TYR A 8 -14.30 -31.16 4.73
C TYR A 8 -15.52 -32.06 4.76
N GLU A 9 -16.37 -31.88 5.74
CA GLU A 9 -17.64 -32.57 5.87
C GLU A 9 -18.77 -31.62 5.44
N HIS A 10 -19.40 -31.93 4.32
CA HIS A 10 -20.48 -31.11 3.78
C HIS A 10 -21.75 -31.26 4.63
N ASP A 11 -22.04 -30.24 5.41
CA ASP A 11 -23.19 -30.19 6.32
C ASP A 11 -24.16 -29.03 5.99
N GLY A 12 -24.00 -28.42 4.82
CA GLY A 12 -24.80 -27.26 4.36
C GLY A 12 -24.37 -25.92 4.93
N PHE A 13 -23.31 -25.87 5.74
CA PHE A 13 -22.76 -24.64 6.29
C PHE A 13 -21.42 -24.28 5.63
N PRO A 14 -21.02 -22.99 5.66
CA PRO A 14 -19.69 -22.55 5.27
C PRO A 14 -18.58 -23.24 6.04
N PHE A 15 -17.34 -23.24 5.54
CA PHE A 15 -16.18 -23.77 6.25
C PHE A 15 -16.08 -23.23 7.67
N GLY A 16 -16.03 -24.11 8.64
CA GLY A 16 -16.01 -23.77 10.06
C GLY A 16 -15.13 -24.71 10.86
N LEU A 17 -15.04 -24.46 12.17
CA LEU A 17 -14.28 -25.31 13.10
C LEU A 17 -14.80 -26.75 13.17
N HIS A 18 -16.08 -26.95 12.87
CA HIS A 18 -16.79 -28.22 13.00
C HIS A 18 -16.70 -29.09 11.75
N ASN A 19 -16.58 -28.50 10.56
CA ASN A 19 -16.67 -29.22 9.29
C ASN A 19 -15.43 -29.14 8.40
N PHE A 20 -14.38 -28.37 8.79
CA PHE A 20 -13.15 -28.22 8.04
C PHE A 20 -11.92 -28.47 8.90
N ALA A 21 -10.97 -29.25 8.38
CA ALA A 21 -9.67 -29.44 8.98
C ALA A 21 -8.59 -29.68 7.90
N ALA A 22 -7.43 -29.08 8.08
CA ALA A 22 -6.25 -29.36 7.28
C ALA A 22 -5.17 -29.99 8.16
N TYR A 23 -4.61 -31.10 7.69
CA TYR A 23 -3.53 -31.82 8.37
C TYR A 23 -2.28 -31.74 7.53
N TYR A 24 -1.15 -31.40 8.16
CA TYR A 24 0.14 -31.23 7.50
C TYR A 24 1.28 -31.75 8.37
N LYS A 25 2.46 -31.92 7.80
CA LYS A 25 3.65 -32.34 8.54
C LYS A 25 4.59 -31.18 8.77
N LEU A 26 5.01 -30.98 10.02
CA LEU A 26 6.04 -30.03 10.42
C LEU A 26 7.07 -30.77 11.30
N ASN A 27 8.33 -30.77 10.87
CA ASN A 27 9.43 -31.45 11.58
C ASN A 27 9.09 -32.93 11.92
N GLY A 28 8.50 -33.65 10.96
CA GLY A 28 8.14 -35.05 11.09
C GLY A 28 6.88 -35.32 11.90
N LYS A 29 6.24 -34.31 12.49
CA LYS A 29 5.01 -34.46 13.30
C LYS A 29 3.80 -33.97 12.51
N GLU A 30 2.69 -34.71 12.58
CA GLU A 30 1.41 -34.28 12.05
C GLU A 30 0.87 -33.10 12.89
N LYS A 31 0.43 -32.06 12.23
CA LYS A 31 -0.19 -30.87 12.79
C LYS A 31 -1.57 -30.67 12.14
N LYS A 32 -2.45 -29.92 12.81
CA LYS A 32 -3.79 -29.60 12.34
C LYS A 32 -4.04 -28.12 12.45
N PHE A 33 -4.70 -27.54 11.45
CA PHE A 33 -5.33 -26.22 11.55
C PHE A 33 -6.77 -26.25 10.99
N THR A 34 -7.52 -25.22 11.29
CA THR A 34 -8.89 -24.97 10.80
C THR A 34 -8.96 -23.56 10.27
N ASN A 35 -10.01 -23.19 9.55
CA ASN A 35 -10.15 -21.87 8.92
C ASN A 35 -10.25 -20.67 9.90
N ARG A 36 -10.41 -20.89 11.20
CA ARG A 36 -10.42 -19.84 12.24
C ARG A 36 -9.25 -19.99 13.20
N CYS A 37 -8.07 -20.24 12.67
CA CYS A 37 -6.90 -20.40 13.51
C CYS A 37 -6.33 -19.06 13.97
N ILE A 38 -5.88 -19.04 15.23
CA ILE A 38 -5.08 -17.95 15.76
C ILE A 38 -3.63 -18.16 15.35
N PHE A 39 -3.07 -17.22 14.61
CA PHE A 39 -1.66 -17.22 14.21
C PHE A 39 -0.79 -16.76 15.38
N ARG A 40 -0.22 -17.71 16.14
CA ARG A 40 0.60 -17.38 17.33
C ARG A 40 2.08 -17.16 17.01
N ASN A 41 2.60 -17.83 15.98
CA ASN A 41 4.01 -17.84 15.63
C ASN A 41 4.24 -17.20 14.26
N ASN A 42 3.38 -16.26 13.86
CA ASN A 42 3.53 -15.50 12.64
C ASN A 42 4.77 -14.59 12.74
N LEU A 43 5.54 -14.47 11.66
CA LEU A 43 6.76 -13.66 11.63
C LEU A 43 6.48 -12.16 11.40
N GLY A 44 5.23 -11.81 11.24
CA GLY A 44 4.80 -10.46 10.94
C GLY A 44 4.77 -10.15 9.46
N GLY A 45 4.03 -9.14 9.14
CA GLY A 45 3.82 -8.61 7.79
C GLY A 45 3.98 -7.10 7.75
N PRO A 46 3.35 -6.45 6.79
CA PRO A 46 3.40 -5.01 6.66
C PRO A 46 2.72 -4.30 7.84
N VAL A 47 3.06 -3.05 7.99
CA VAL A 47 2.36 -2.08 8.82
C VAL A 47 1.74 -1.07 7.86
N GLU A 48 0.49 -0.70 8.05
CA GLU A 48 -0.22 0.20 7.13
C GLU A 48 0.37 1.62 7.18
N THR A 49 0.66 2.13 8.38
CA THR A 49 1.23 3.44 8.58
C THR A 49 2.02 3.51 9.88
N LEU A 50 3.04 4.37 9.90
CA LEU A 50 3.77 4.76 11.11
C LEU A 50 3.33 6.15 11.61
N ASP A 51 2.33 6.75 10.99
CA ASP A 51 1.82 8.06 11.39
C ASP A 51 1.33 8.04 12.83
N ARG A 52 1.79 9.02 13.62
CA ARG A 52 1.45 9.17 15.05
C ARG A 52 1.84 7.98 15.93
N VAL A 53 2.73 7.14 15.45
CA VAL A 53 3.26 6.01 16.23
C VAL A 53 4.40 6.51 17.09
N THR A 54 4.32 6.22 18.41
CA THR A 54 5.40 6.41 19.37
C THR A 54 5.71 5.05 20.00
N GLY A 55 6.92 4.54 19.77
CA GLY A 55 7.36 3.24 20.29
C GLY A 55 7.00 2.06 19.41
N GLU A 56 6.78 0.91 20.02
CA GLU A 56 6.50 -0.36 19.33
C GLU A 56 5.06 -0.39 18.77
N ILE A 57 4.93 -0.88 17.56
CA ILE A 57 3.64 -1.11 16.90
C ILE A 57 3.48 -2.61 16.59
N PRO A 58 2.32 -3.22 16.88
CA PRO A 58 2.07 -4.60 16.48
C PRO A 58 2.00 -4.70 14.96
N MET A 59 2.78 -5.62 14.38
CA MET A 59 2.73 -5.92 12.96
C MET A 59 1.50 -6.80 12.65
N GLN A 60 0.92 -6.59 11.47
CA GLN A 60 -0.11 -7.49 10.95
C GLN A 60 0.47 -8.87 10.65
N ASN A 61 -0.38 -9.89 10.59
CA ASN A 61 0.04 -11.21 10.17
C ASN A 61 0.43 -11.20 8.68
N GLY A 62 1.63 -11.72 8.39
CA GLY A 62 2.11 -11.94 7.03
C GLY A 62 2.01 -13.43 6.63
N LEU A 63 2.43 -13.73 5.40
CA LEU A 63 2.44 -15.09 4.87
C LEU A 63 3.28 -16.06 5.71
N LEU A 64 4.38 -15.59 6.28
CA LEU A 64 5.37 -16.45 6.91
C LEU A 64 5.08 -16.69 8.40
N SER A 65 5.11 -17.95 8.81
CA SER A 65 4.89 -18.36 10.18
C SER A 65 5.81 -19.53 10.56
N ARG A 66 6.27 -19.58 11.80
CA ARG A 66 6.99 -20.75 12.35
C ARG A 66 6.08 -21.98 12.50
N ASP A 67 4.77 -21.80 12.39
CA ASP A 67 3.82 -22.91 12.34
C ASP A 67 3.82 -23.61 10.96
N GLY A 68 4.49 -23.05 9.96
CA GLY A 68 4.70 -23.65 8.64
C GLY A 68 3.51 -23.61 7.70
N TRP A 69 2.52 -22.76 8.00
CA TRP A 69 1.32 -22.59 7.18
C TRP A 69 0.73 -21.18 7.36
N TYR A 70 -0.09 -20.78 6.39
CA TYR A 70 -0.91 -19.57 6.44
C TYR A 70 -2.13 -19.71 5.56
N VAL A 71 -3.21 -19.00 5.89
CA VAL A 71 -4.42 -18.90 5.06
C VAL A 71 -4.68 -17.45 4.74
N ILE A 72 -4.77 -17.15 3.47
CA ILE A 72 -5.24 -15.86 2.97
C ILE A 72 -6.73 -16.00 2.68
N ASP A 73 -7.53 -15.17 3.33
CA ASP A 73 -8.95 -15.05 3.08
C ASP A 73 -9.17 -14.04 1.94
N ASP A 74 -9.75 -14.49 0.85
CA ASP A 74 -10.04 -13.69 -0.35
C ASP A 74 -11.54 -13.49 -0.59
N GLU A 75 -12.37 -13.80 0.38
CA GLU A 75 -13.83 -13.79 0.25
C GLU A 75 -14.40 -12.41 -0.08
N ARG A 76 -13.71 -11.35 0.34
CA ARG A 76 -14.17 -9.96 0.24
C ARG A 76 -13.37 -9.10 -0.72
N SER A 77 -12.33 -9.64 -1.32
CA SER A 77 -11.52 -8.92 -2.29
C SER A 77 -12.27 -8.75 -3.60
N ASP A 78 -12.11 -7.60 -4.24
CA ASP A 78 -12.62 -7.40 -5.58
C ASP A 78 -11.95 -8.36 -6.58
N LEU A 79 -12.66 -8.67 -7.67
CA LEU A 79 -12.16 -9.49 -8.75
C LEU A 79 -11.49 -8.62 -9.82
N LEU A 80 -10.38 -9.10 -10.37
CA LEU A 80 -9.79 -8.50 -11.56
C LEU A 80 -10.34 -9.23 -12.79
N VAL A 81 -11.25 -8.58 -13.53
CA VAL A 81 -11.87 -9.14 -14.74
C VAL A 81 -11.52 -8.25 -15.92
N ASP A 82 -10.81 -8.79 -16.91
CA ASP A 82 -10.38 -8.07 -18.12
C ASP A 82 -9.67 -6.72 -17.83
N GLY A 83 -8.88 -6.68 -16.75
CA GLY A 83 -8.16 -5.49 -16.33
C GLY A 83 -8.95 -4.49 -15.48
N TRP A 84 -10.20 -4.77 -15.17
CA TRP A 84 -11.06 -3.93 -14.33
C TRP A 84 -11.31 -4.57 -12.98
N LEU A 85 -11.33 -3.75 -11.92
CA LEU A 85 -11.77 -4.18 -10.60
C LEU A 85 -13.30 -4.26 -10.59
N CYS A 86 -13.80 -5.46 -10.35
CA CYS A 86 -15.24 -5.74 -10.28
C CYS A 86 -15.60 -6.20 -8.87
N PRO A 87 -16.66 -5.68 -8.27
CA PRO A 87 -17.12 -6.17 -6.97
C PRO A 87 -17.43 -7.66 -7.02
N ARG A 88 -16.98 -8.39 -6.01
CA ARG A 88 -17.34 -9.80 -5.84
C ARG A 88 -18.82 -9.90 -5.43
N ASP A 89 -19.54 -10.87 -6.00
CA ASP A 89 -20.91 -11.17 -5.53
C ASP A 89 -20.87 -11.76 -4.11
N THR A 90 -21.18 -10.92 -3.15
CA THR A 90 -21.23 -11.32 -1.73
C THR A 90 -22.54 -12.05 -1.32
N LYS A 91 -23.51 -12.16 -2.26
CA LYS A 91 -24.78 -12.87 -2.00
C LYS A 91 -24.64 -14.37 -2.17
N SER A 92 -23.71 -14.83 -2.98
CA SER A 92 -23.29 -16.21 -3.01
C SER A 92 -22.42 -16.47 -1.79
N HIS A 93 -22.78 -17.39 -0.91
CA HIS A 93 -21.97 -17.80 0.24
C HIS A 93 -20.72 -18.59 -0.20
N VAL A 94 -19.99 -18.09 -1.18
CA VAL A 94 -18.75 -18.68 -1.69
C VAL A 94 -17.62 -18.28 -0.76
N GLN A 95 -16.93 -19.24 -0.21
CA GLN A 95 -15.67 -19.02 0.52
C GLN A 95 -14.51 -19.24 -0.45
N ASP A 96 -13.64 -18.25 -0.56
CA ASP A 96 -12.45 -18.28 -1.40
C ASP A 96 -11.22 -18.03 -0.53
N GLN A 97 -10.38 -19.05 -0.40
CA GLN A 97 -9.23 -19.01 0.50
C GLN A 97 -8.01 -19.65 -0.15
N TYR A 98 -6.86 -19.04 0.04
CA TYR A 98 -5.57 -19.59 -0.38
C TYR A 98 -4.86 -20.19 0.85
N CYS A 99 -4.69 -21.49 0.85
CA CYS A 99 -4.07 -22.23 1.94
C CYS A 99 -2.62 -22.58 1.57
N PHE A 100 -1.66 -21.96 2.25
CA PHE A 100 -0.24 -22.21 2.08
C PHE A 100 0.25 -23.16 3.17
N VAL A 101 0.92 -24.25 2.77
CA VAL A 101 1.56 -25.20 3.68
C VAL A 101 2.97 -25.46 3.20
N TYR A 102 3.94 -24.85 3.88
CA TYR A 102 5.33 -24.78 3.43
C TYR A 102 6.33 -25.31 4.45
N GLY A 103 5.89 -25.65 5.68
CA GLY A 103 6.79 -26.05 6.76
C GLY A 103 7.80 -24.95 7.08
N ASN A 104 9.08 -25.26 6.96
CA ASN A 104 10.17 -24.29 7.17
C ASN A 104 10.73 -23.72 5.85
N ASN A 105 10.12 -24.04 4.71
CA ASN A 105 10.57 -23.57 3.40
C ASN A 105 9.92 -22.22 3.05
N TYR A 106 10.34 -21.15 3.72
CA TYR A 106 9.82 -19.81 3.53
C TYR A 106 10.03 -19.25 2.12
N LYS A 107 11.14 -19.65 1.46
CA LYS A 107 11.40 -19.22 0.06
C LYS A 107 10.38 -19.82 -0.90
N ALA A 108 9.99 -21.08 -0.70
CA ALA A 108 8.93 -21.70 -1.51
C ALA A 108 7.59 -21.00 -1.28
N ALA A 109 7.23 -20.68 -0.02
CA ALA A 109 6.00 -19.94 0.26
C ALA A 109 5.92 -18.59 -0.48
N LEU A 110 7.01 -17.84 -0.51
CA LEU A 110 7.09 -16.57 -1.25
C LEU A 110 7.03 -16.79 -2.77
N ALA A 111 7.64 -17.85 -3.29
CA ALA A 111 7.58 -18.20 -4.70
C ALA A 111 6.16 -18.59 -5.11
N ASP A 112 5.47 -19.38 -4.28
CA ASP A 112 4.08 -19.79 -4.52
C ASP A 112 3.13 -18.59 -4.45
N LEU A 113 3.33 -17.66 -3.50
CA LEU A 113 2.59 -16.40 -3.48
C LEU A 113 2.80 -15.63 -4.78
N GLY A 114 4.05 -15.45 -5.22
CA GLY A 114 4.37 -14.77 -6.46
C GLY A 114 3.80 -15.46 -7.71
N ALA A 115 3.60 -16.78 -7.67
CA ALA A 115 2.95 -17.52 -8.76
C ALA A 115 1.43 -17.24 -8.84
N ILE A 116 0.80 -17.00 -7.68
CA ILE A 116 -0.65 -16.70 -7.58
C ILE A 116 -0.94 -15.22 -7.84
N SER A 117 -0.22 -14.33 -7.14
CA SER A 117 -0.48 -12.89 -7.16
C SER A 117 0.23 -12.14 -8.29
N GLY A 118 1.12 -12.81 -9.02
CA GLY A 118 2.07 -12.18 -9.91
C GLY A 118 3.32 -11.69 -9.17
N ARG A 119 4.36 -11.41 -9.94
CA ARG A 119 5.62 -10.92 -9.40
C ARG A 119 5.53 -9.44 -9.08
N VAL A 120 6.08 -9.03 -7.93
CA VAL A 120 6.27 -7.60 -7.63
C VAL A 120 7.16 -7.00 -8.70
N PRO A 121 6.72 -5.96 -9.44
CA PRO A 121 7.54 -5.34 -10.47
C PRO A 121 8.75 -4.63 -9.84
N MET A 122 9.86 -4.64 -10.56
CA MET A 122 11.03 -3.84 -10.18
C MET A 122 10.67 -2.36 -10.32
N THR A 123 10.70 -1.64 -9.23
CA THR A 123 10.43 -0.21 -9.21
C THR A 123 11.67 0.60 -9.62
N ARG A 124 11.48 1.90 -9.89
CA ARG A 124 12.59 2.80 -10.20
C ARG A 124 13.43 3.04 -8.94
N LYS A 125 14.74 3.20 -9.11
CA LYS A 125 15.71 3.32 -8.00
C LYS A 125 15.36 4.46 -7.03
N TYR A 126 14.94 5.61 -7.55
CA TYR A 126 14.63 6.79 -6.73
C TYR A 126 13.49 6.56 -5.72
N ILE A 127 12.58 5.60 -5.99
CA ILE A 127 11.48 5.26 -5.06
C ILE A 127 12.01 4.75 -3.72
N HIS A 128 13.19 4.13 -3.72
CA HIS A 128 13.87 3.62 -2.53
C HIS A 128 14.95 4.58 -2.00
N GLY A 129 15.04 5.79 -2.56
CA GLY A 129 16.02 6.79 -2.20
C GLY A 129 15.54 7.74 -1.11
N VAL A 130 16.18 8.90 -1.04
CA VAL A 130 15.87 9.95 -0.07
C VAL A 130 14.81 10.88 -0.65
N TRP A 131 13.75 11.06 0.10
CA TRP A 131 12.64 11.92 -0.24
C TRP A 131 12.54 13.07 0.73
N TYR A 132 12.45 14.31 0.21
CA TYR A 132 12.09 15.46 1.02
C TYR A 132 10.61 15.78 0.86
N CYS A 133 9.89 15.87 1.97
CA CYS A 133 8.52 16.30 2.03
C CYS A 133 8.30 17.16 3.27
N ARG A 134 7.65 18.31 3.11
CA ARG A 134 7.22 19.14 4.22
C ARG A 134 5.94 19.87 3.85
N TYR A 135 4.96 19.84 4.75
CA TYR A 135 3.78 20.67 4.66
C TYR A 135 4.16 22.14 4.85
N TRP A 136 4.38 22.84 3.74
CA TRP A 136 4.79 24.24 3.69
C TRP A 136 4.44 24.85 2.33
N ASP A 137 4.13 26.16 2.32
CA ASP A 137 3.79 26.91 1.10
C ASP A 137 5.05 27.47 0.43
N TYR A 138 5.84 26.59 -0.19
CA TYR A 138 7.09 26.96 -0.86
C TYR A 138 6.88 27.74 -2.16
N THR A 139 7.77 28.69 -2.43
CA THR A 139 7.97 29.29 -3.76
C THR A 139 8.91 28.42 -4.61
N SER A 140 9.00 28.74 -5.91
CA SER A 140 9.95 28.07 -6.81
C SER A 140 11.40 28.18 -6.31
N GLU A 141 11.80 29.35 -5.85
CA GLU A 141 13.15 29.63 -5.34
C GLU A 141 13.44 28.85 -4.06
N GLU A 142 12.46 28.75 -3.17
CA GLU A 142 12.60 27.97 -1.93
C GLU A 142 12.71 26.47 -2.20
N PHE A 143 11.99 25.93 -3.18
CA PHE A 143 12.17 24.55 -3.60
C PHE A 143 13.59 24.27 -4.12
N LEU A 144 14.13 25.18 -4.93
CA LEU A 144 15.50 25.05 -5.42
C LEU A 144 16.52 25.18 -4.28
N SER A 145 16.31 26.08 -3.32
CA SER A 145 17.18 26.22 -2.16
C SER A 145 17.24 24.99 -1.26
N ILE A 146 16.17 24.18 -1.23
CA ILE A 146 16.19 22.88 -0.55
C ILE A 146 17.23 21.96 -1.21
N ILE A 147 17.23 21.87 -2.55
CA ILE A 147 18.20 21.05 -3.27
C ILE A 147 19.62 21.59 -3.05
N ASP A 148 19.82 22.93 -3.08
CA ASP A 148 21.11 23.55 -2.76
C ASP A 148 21.62 23.10 -1.40
N GLY A 149 20.77 23.11 -0.37
CA GLY A 149 21.13 22.68 0.97
C GLY A 149 21.54 21.20 1.04
N TYR A 150 20.90 20.32 0.27
CA TYR A 150 21.29 18.90 0.18
C TYR A 150 22.66 18.75 -0.51
N GLU A 151 22.88 19.46 -1.63
CA GLU A 151 24.13 19.42 -2.38
C GLU A 151 25.30 20.01 -1.56
N GLU A 152 25.11 21.17 -0.91
CA GLU A 152 26.14 21.84 -0.08
C GLU A 152 26.60 20.99 1.10
N ASN A 153 25.73 20.15 1.63
CA ASN A 153 26.03 19.27 2.77
C ASN A 153 26.35 17.83 2.36
N ASP A 154 26.51 17.56 1.05
CA ASP A 154 26.81 16.22 0.52
C ASP A 154 25.81 15.14 0.96
N PHE A 155 24.52 15.51 1.09
CA PHE A 155 23.45 14.58 1.33
C PHE A 155 22.75 14.19 0.01
N PRO A 156 22.40 12.92 -0.17
CA PRO A 156 21.62 12.51 -1.34
C PRO A 156 20.19 13.04 -1.26
N LEU A 157 19.63 13.42 -2.40
CA LEU A 157 18.21 13.69 -2.56
C LEU A 157 17.75 13.06 -3.88
N ASP A 158 16.81 12.15 -3.81
CA ASP A 158 16.31 11.42 -4.98
C ASP A 158 14.96 11.94 -5.46
N ASN A 159 14.12 12.42 -4.53
CA ASN A 159 12.79 12.92 -4.84
C ASN A 159 12.42 14.13 -3.98
N LEU A 160 11.91 15.18 -4.63
CA LEU A 160 11.34 16.35 -3.98
C LEU A 160 9.82 16.30 -4.08
N VAL A 161 9.15 16.24 -2.94
CA VAL A 161 7.71 16.26 -2.88
C VAL A 161 7.22 17.71 -2.79
N PHE A 162 6.42 18.13 -3.76
CA PHE A 162 5.64 19.34 -3.62
C PHE A 162 4.39 18.99 -2.85
N ASP A 163 4.39 19.35 -1.57
CA ASP A 163 3.25 19.15 -0.69
C ASP A 163 2.13 20.14 -1.08
N MET A 164 1.00 20.06 -0.44
CA MET A 164 -0.26 20.72 -0.78
C MET A 164 -0.14 22.18 -1.28
N GLY A 165 0.95 22.87 -0.94
CA GLY A 165 1.26 24.22 -1.40
C GLY A 165 1.45 24.41 -2.90
N TRP A 166 1.57 23.34 -3.68
CA TRP A 166 1.73 23.44 -5.12
C TRP A 166 0.46 23.87 -5.86
N HIS A 167 -0.73 23.57 -5.32
CA HIS A 167 -2.01 23.91 -5.91
C HIS A 167 -2.72 25.04 -5.16
N THR A 168 -3.70 25.66 -5.83
CA THR A 168 -4.54 26.69 -5.23
C THR A 168 -5.46 26.10 -4.18
N TYR A 169 -5.55 26.76 -3.04
CA TYR A 169 -6.61 26.49 -2.07
C TYR A 169 -7.54 27.69 -1.97
N ASP A 170 -8.54 27.78 -2.75
CA ASP A 170 -9.56 28.80 -2.49
C ASP A 170 -10.63 28.24 -1.56
N ALA A 171 -10.55 28.65 -0.30
CA ALA A 171 -11.53 28.31 0.74
C ALA A 171 -12.96 28.75 0.43
N ARG A 172 -13.14 29.61 -0.58
CA ARG A 172 -14.46 30.15 -0.96
C ARG A 172 -15.20 29.29 -1.99
N ILE A 173 -14.50 28.32 -2.59
CA ILE A 173 -15.06 27.51 -3.65
C ILE A 173 -15.43 26.10 -3.12
N GLY A 174 -16.67 25.89 -2.81
CA GLY A 174 -17.30 24.59 -2.95
C GLY A 174 -17.54 23.73 -1.72
N THR A 175 -17.19 24.10 -0.50
CA THR A 175 -17.45 23.23 0.68
C THR A 175 -18.63 23.65 1.54
N GLY A 176 -19.28 24.79 1.26
CA GLY A 176 -20.34 25.32 2.12
C GLY A 176 -19.89 25.71 3.54
N HIS A 177 -18.63 25.49 3.88
CA HIS A 177 -18.04 25.86 5.15
C HIS A 177 -17.09 27.03 4.93
N ALA A 178 -17.51 28.23 5.30
CA ALA A 178 -16.68 29.42 5.27
C ALA A 178 -15.42 29.19 6.13
N GLY A 179 -14.25 29.23 5.50
CA GLY A 179 -12.95 29.21 6.18
C GLY A 179 -12.17 27.90 6.18
N SER A 180 -12.66 26.81 5.62
CA SER A 180 -11.86 25.58 5.47
C SER A 180 -11.07 25.60 4.16
N ARG A 181 -9.74 25.47 4.25
CA ARG A 181 -8.90 25.20 3.08
C ARG A 181 -9.27 23.83 2.53
N SER A 182 -9.60 23.76 1.24
CA SER A 182 -9.74 22.47 0.59
C SER A 182 -8.38 21.83 0.40
N TRP A 183 -8.24 20.59 0.82
CA TRP A 183 -7.02 19.81 0.56
C TRP A 183 -6.98 19.26 -0.87
N THR A 184 -8.10 19.31 -1.57
CA THR A 184 -8.20 18.88 -2.97
C THR A 184 -7.98 20.07 -3.89
N GLY A 185 -7.11 19.92 -4.89
CA GLY A 185 -6.87 20.91 -5.92
C GLY A 185 -5.91 20.39 -7.00
N TYR A 186 -6.13 20.83 -8.24
CA TYR A 186 -5.37 20.39 -9.42
C TYR A 186 -4.80 21.54 -10.23
N THR A 187 -5.06 22.77 -9.79
CA THR A 187 -4.58 23.99 -10.45
C THR A 187 -3.36 24.55 -9.75
N TRP A 188 -2.29 24.77 -10.48
CA TRP A 188 -1.05 25.32 -9.92
C TRP A 188 -1.25 26.69 -9.25
N GLU A 189 -0.65 26.86 -8.06
CA GLU A 189 -0.61 28.16 -7.39
C GLU A 189 0.44 29.07 -8.03
N ARG A 190 0.03 29.76 -9.10
CA ARG A 190 0.90 30.59 -9.93
C ARG A 190 1.58 31.76 -9.20
N LYS A 191 1.08 32.16 -8.06
CA LYS A 191 1.72 33.20 -7.25
C LYS A 191 3.02 32.71 -6.60
N ARG A 192 3.07 31.44 -6.24
CA ARG A 192 4.23 30.80 -5.64
C ARG A 192 5.09 30.10 -6.68
N ILE A 193 4.46 29.47 -7.64
CA ILE A 193 5.09 28.70 -8.72
C ILE A 193 4.60 29.26 -10.07
N PRO A 194 5.16 30.38 -10.52
CA PRO A 194 4.71 31.04 -11.75
C PRO A 194 4.85 30.19 -13.01
N ASP A 195 5.94 29.41 -13.09
CA ASP A 195 6.23 28.48 -14.18
C ASP A 195 6.59 27.10 -13.61
N PRO A 196 5.59 26.23 -13.37
CA PRO A 196 5.84 24.88 -12.89
C PRO A 196 6.68 24.04 -13.83
N GLY A 197 6.54 24.25 -15.14
CA GLY A 197 7.32 23.54 -16.16
C GLY A 197 8.82 23.84 -16.04
N ALA A 198 9.18 25.11 -15.92
CA ALA A 198 10.56 25.54 -15.72
C ALA A 198 11.13 25.01 -14.38
N LEU A 199 10.34 25.09 -13.30
CA LEU A 199 10.76 24.57 -11.99
C LEU A 199 11.04 23.06 -12.05
N ILE A 200 10.11 22.27 -12.58
CA ILE A 200 10.27 20.83 -12.69
C ILE A 200 11.46 20.46 -13.59
N ALA A 201 11.64 21.17 -14.71
CA ALA A 201 12.77 20.96 -15.60
C ALA A 201 14.11 21.21 -14.89
N GLU A 202 14.20 22.26 -14.07
CA GLU A 202 15.41 22.56 -13.30
C GLU A 202 15.67 21.49 -12.22
N VAL A 203 14.65 21.04 -11.49
CA VAL A 203 14.77 19.95 -10.53
C VAL A 203 15.29 18.67 -11.19
N HIS A 204 14.70 18.31 -12.35
CA HIS A 204 15.15 17.15 -13.13
C HIS A 204 16.58 17.30 -13.65
N ARG A 205 16.98 18.51 -14.09
CA ARG A 205 18.35 18.79 -14.54
C ARG A 205 19.37 18.51 -13.44
N ARG A 206 19.00 18.71 -12.19
CA ARG A 206 19.84 18.42 -11.00
C ARG A 206 19.78 16.95 -10.55
N GLY A 207 19.11 16.09 -11.33
CA GLY A 207 19.02 14.65 -11.07
C GLY A 207 17.98 14.25 -10.01
N VAL A 208 17.17 15.18 -9.53
CA VAL A 208 16.12 14.95 -8.55
C VAL A 208 14.79 14.76 -9.27
N THR A 209 13.98 13.79 -8.81
CA THR A 209 12.62 13.58 -9.32
C THR A 209 11.61 14.41 -8.53
N VAL A 210 10.41 14.61 -9.10
CA VAL A 210 9.33 15.36 -8.46
C VAL A 210 8.12 14.47 -8.25
N SER A 211 7.48 14.62 -7.09
CA SER A 211 6.15 14.07 -6.80
C SER A 211 5.26 15.17 -6.27
N LEU A 212 3.97 15.11 -6.62
CA LEU A 212 2.97 16.04 -6.11
C LEU A 212 2.12 15.31 -5.07
N ASN A 213 1.94 15.91 -3.91
CA ASN A 213 0.99 15.44 -2.92
C ASN A 213 -0.42 15.88 -3.33
N ASP A 214 -1.34 14.94 -3.41
CA ASP A 214 -2.73 15.18 -3.80
C ASP A 214 -3.70 14.52 -2.81
N HIS A 215 -4.83 15.19 -2.59
CA HIS A 215 -5.91 14.71 -1.74
C HIS A 215 -7.22 14.75 -2.54
N PRO A 216 -7.55 13.69 -3.28
CA PRO A 216 -8.66 13.69 -4.25
C PRO A 216 -10.06 13.62 -3.62
N HIS A 217 -10.20 13.90 -2.33
CA HIS A 217 -11.43 13.71 -1.56
C HIS A 217 -12.66 14.42 -2.16
N ASP A 218 -12.48 15.66 -2.64
CA ASP A 218 -13.59 16.50 -3.13
C ASP A 218 -13.82 16.38 -4.64
N GLY A 219 -13.08 15.52 -5.33
CA GLY A 219 -13.14 15.34 -6.78
C GLY A 219 -12.59 16.55 -7.55
N ILE A 220 -12.70 16.51 -8.88
CA ILE A 220 -12.27 17.59 -9.77
C ILE A 220 -13.38 18.62 -9.84
N ARG A 221 -13.06 19.87 -9.55
CA ARG A 221 -14.01 20.98 -9.50
C ARG A 221 -14.07 21.74 -10.82
N PRO A 222 -15.19 22.43 -11.14
CA PRO A 222 -15.36 23.13 -12.44
C PRO A 222 -14.37 24.29 -12.70
N HIS A 223 -13.69 24.78 -11.67
CA HIS A 223 -12.73 25.88 -11.80
C HIS A 223 -11.28 25.40 -11.97
N GLU A 224 -11.03 24.10 -11.90
CA GLU A 224 -9.68 23.57 -12.07
C GLU A 224 -9.21 23.77 -13.53
N GLU A 225 -7.94 24.16 -13.68
CA GLU A 225 -7.27 24.20 -14.99
C GLU A 225 -6.92 22.75 -15.39
N MET A 226 -7.43 22.30 -16.53
CA MET A 226 -7.09 20.99 -17.09
C MET A 226 -6.32 21.13 -18.40
#